data_e6a9978a2eeb78211a7e48a3ad70d409
#
_entry.id   e6a9978a2eeb78211a7e48a3ad70d409
#
_cell.length_a   1.000
_cell.length_b   1.000
_cell.length_c   1.000
_cell.angle_alpha   90.00
_cell.angle_beta   90.00
_cell.angle_gamma   90.00
#
_symmetry.space_group_name_H-M   'P 1'
#
loop_
_entity.id
_entity.type
_entity.pdbx_description
1 polymer ?
#
loop_
_entity_poly.entity_id
_entity_poly.type
_entity_poly.pdbx_seq_one_letter_code
_entity_poly.pdbx_strand_id
1 'polypeptide(L)'
;ITAATVGITFYALRKMFRSDCAALLGTALYTLSLYRLTNVFVRAAVGEYTAMAFLPLVVYGLWRIYRQSPADGKKAEPWCWLPFALGFTGLLQSHLLTTELAVFFTAAFCLLYFKKTFTRPVLPALCKAAGAAIVWNLWFMVPLLQYMVQGVCRISGKYDAAYLYDSSVYLGQMFLMFGQSSGVAESIQSGIAGEMPQTLGLALAAGAFFFLLAVLDPAVRKSSRDAARIGSLTLGFGLLAAWCASDLCPWYALFRCEPLQALSKTLGKLQFAWRFFTPATMLLVVCACCAVVLYRKVRPEAAKAMAAALLALTIIPAGYLMYDKCTASEAVTYMS
;
A
#
# COMPACT_ATOMS: atom_id res chain seq x y z
N ILE A 1 -3.96 -7.90 -15.69
CA ILE A 1 -3.49 -7.44 -14.37
C ILE A 1 -4.56 -6.54 -13.73
N THR A 2 -5.06 -5.47 -14.40
CA THR A 2 -6.04 -4.54 -13.83
C THR A 2 -7.34 -5.24 -13.41
N ALA A 3 -7.90 -6.13 -14.23
CA ALA A 3 -9.07 -6.92 -13.86
C ALA A 3 -8.83 -7.79 -12.59
N ALA A 4 -7.65 -8.40 -12.48
CA ALA A 4 -7.26 -9.15 -11.29
C ALA A 4 -7.17 -8.21 -10.06
N THR A 5 -6.58 -7.02 -10.22
CA THR A 5 -6.51 -6.02 -9.13
C THR A 5 -7.90 -5.65 -8.64
N VAL A 6 -8.85 -5.38 -9.56
CA VAL A 6 -10.26 -5.08 -9.23
C VAL A 6 -10.89 -6.24 -8.45
N GLY A 7 -10.82 -7.46 -8.99
CA GLY A 7 -11.44 -8.65 -8.38
C GLY A 7 -10.88 -8.98 -7.00
N ILE A 8 -9.55 -8.97 -6.87
CA ILE A 8 -8.86 -9.26 -5.62
C ILE A 8 -9.16 -8.19 -4.56
N THR A 9 -9.09 -6.91 -4.93
CA THR A 9 -9.37 -5.80 -4.01
C THR A 9 -10.81 -5.84 -3.53
N PHE A 10 -11.76 -6.00 -4.46
CA PHE A 10 -13.17 -6.13 -4.10
C PHE A 10 -13.40 -7.30 -3.15
N TYR A 11 -12.87 -8.48 -3.48
CA TYR A 11 -12.99 -9.66 -2.63
C TYR A 11 -12.44 -9.41 -1.22
N ALA A 12 -11.22 -8.90 -1.10
CA ALA A 12 -10.57 -8.64 0.17
C ALA A 12 -11.36 -7.65 1.02
N LEU A 13 -11.71 -6.48 0.46
CA LEU A 13 -12.46 -5.44 1.18
C LEU A 13 -13.90 -5.89 1.51
N ARG A 14 -14.55 -6.64 0.62
CA ARG A 14 -15.89 -7.21 0.87
C ARG A 14 -15.87 -8.15 2.08
N LYS A 15 -14.83 -8.98 2.19
CA LYS A 15 -14.65 -9.88 3.34
C LYS A 15 -14.30 -9.12 4.62
N MET A 16 -13.54 -8.04 4.54
CA MET A 16 -13.18 -7.22 5.70
C MET A 16 -14.37 -6.41 6.24
N PHE A 17 -15.07 -5.70 5.38
CA PHE A 17 -16.11 -4.75 5.79
C PHE A 17 -17.52 -5.32 5.79
N ARG A 18 -17.76 -6.46 5.14
CA ARG A 18 -19.09 -7.06 4.93
C ARG A 18 -20.09 -6.06 4.34
N SER A 19 -19.63 -5.22 3.43
CA SER A 19 -20.37 -4.14 2.79
C SER A 19 -19.92 -4.00 1.34
N ASP A 20 -20.85 -4.19 0.41
CA ASP A 20 -20.58 -4.06 -1.03
C ASP A 20 -20.21 -2.62 -1.38
N CYS A 21 -20.91 -1.63 -0.81
CA CYS A 21 -20.61 -0.21 -1.04
C CYS A 21 -19.19 0.17 -0.61
N ALA A 22 -18.77 -0.26 0.60
CA ALA A 22 -17.41 0.02 1.08
C ALA A 22 -16.36 -0.73 0.24
N ALA A 23 -16.65 -1.95 -0.21
CA ALA A 23 -15.77 -2.71 -1.08
C ALA A 23 -15.65 -2.07 -2.46
N LEU A 24 -16.75 -1.64 -3.08
CA LEU A 24 -16.74 -0.95 -4.37
C LEU A 24 -15.99 0.37 -4.29
N LEU A 25 -16.28 1.19 -3.26
CA LEU A 25 -15.56 2.43 -3.01
C LEU A 25 -14.05 2.19 -2.89
N GLY A 26 -13.65 1.28 -2.00
CA GLY A 26 -12.22 1.01 -1.79
C GLY A 26 -11.55 0.42 -3.03
N THR A 27 -12.28 -0.39 -3.81
CA THR A 27 -11.78 -0.91 -5.08
C THR A 27 -11.54 0.20 -6.09
N ALA A 28 -12.48 1.15 -6.23
CA ALA A 28 -12.31 2.31 -7.08
C ALA A 28 -11.13 3.20 -6.64
N LEU A 29 -11.07 3.54 -5.33
CA LEU A 29 -9.98 4.32 -4.75
C LEU A 29 -8.61 3.67 -5.00
N TYR A 30 -8.52 2.36 -4.87
CA TYR A 30 -7.26 1.63 -5.03
C TYR A 30 -6.85 1.48 -6.48
N THR A 31 -7.78 1.01 -7.33
CA THR A 31 -7.48 0.71 -8.73
C THR A 31 -7.24 1.95 -9.59
N LEU A 32 -7.90 3.06 -9.25
CA LEU A 32 -7.77 4.35 -9.89
C LEU A 32 -6.85 5.32 -9.13
N SER A 33 -6.14 4.86 -8.09
CA SER A 33 -5.18 5.71 -7.38
C SER A 33 -4.12 6.23 -8.35
N LEU A 34 -3.80 7.52 -8.23
CA LEU A 34 -2.84 8.17 -9.12
C LEU A 34 -1.48 7.47 -9.12
N TYR A 35 -0.99 7.05 -7.94
CA TYR A 35 0.27 6.32 -7.86
C TYR A 35 0.25 5.01 -8.67
N ARG A 36 -0.85 4.24 -8.60
CA ARG A 36 -0.97 3.02 -9.39
C ARG A 36 -1.05 3.33 -10.88
N LEU A 37 -1.82 4.34 -11.28
CA LEU A 37 -1.95 4.73 -12.68
C LEU A 37 -0.62 5.27 -13.24
N THR A 38 0.16 6.00 -12.44
CA THR A 38 1.53 6.40 -12.79
C THR A 38 2.41 5.19 -13.06
N ASN A 39 2.33 4.14 -12.23
CA ASN A 39 3.07 2.90 -12.46
C ASN A 39 2.63 2.17 -13.74
N VAL A 40 1.36 2.28 -14.13
CA VAL A 40 0.81 1.63 -15.34
C VAL A 40 1.13 2.44 -16.60
N PHE A 41 0.79 3.74 -16.62
CA PHE A 41 0.76 4.56 -17.83
C PHE A 41 2.00 5.43 -18.02
N VAL A 42 2.76 5.72 -16.98
CA VAL A 42 3.94 6.61 -17.06
C VAL A 42 5.23 5.81 -16.93
N ARG A 43 5.36 5.02 -15.87
CA ARG A 43 6.58 4.27 -15.57
C ARG A 43 6.67 2.92 -16.28
N ALA A 44 5.56 2.37 -16.73
CA ALA A 44 5.46 0.99 -17.21
C ALA A 44 6.08 -0.04 -16.23
N ALA A 45 5.96 0.21 -14.91
CA ALA A 45 6.57 -0.58 -13.85
C ALA A 45 5.80 -1.88 -13.61
N VAL A 46 5.85 -2.80 -14.61
CA VAL A 46 5.03 -4.03 -14.69
C VAL A 46 5.10 -4.84 -13.39
N GLY A 47 6.28 -5.03 -12.82
CA GLY A 47 6.46 -5.78 -11.58
C GLY A 47 5.73 -5.12 -10.40
N GLU A 48 5.88 -3.80 -10.24
CA GLU A 48 5.32 -3.06 -9.12
C GLU A 48 3.78 -3.01 -9.17
N TYR A 49 3.17 -2.63 -10.31
CA TYR A 49 1.72 -2.59 -10.39
C TYR A 49 1.06 -3.98 -10.43
N THR A 50 1.80 -5.03 -10.81
CA THR A 50 1.35 -6.41 -10.67
C THR A 50 1.36 -6.82 -9.19
N ALA A 51 2.42 -6.48 -8.44
CA ALA A 51 2.50 -6.74 -7.01
C ALA A 51 1.38 -6.01 -6.25
N MET A 52 1.03 -4.77 -6.65
CA MET A 52 -0.09 -4.05 -6.06
C MET A 52 -1.41 -4.84 -6.12
N ALA A 53 -1.61 -5.73 -7.10
CA ALA A 53 -2.81 -6.57 -7.14
C ALA A 53 -2.94 -7.52 -5.93
N PHE A 54 -1.83 -7.91 -5.33
CA PHE A 54 -1.79 -8.88 -4.23
C PHE A 54 -1.75 -8.26 -2.83
N LEU A 55 -1.42 -6.96 -2.70
CA LEU A 55 -1.42 -6.27 -1.41
C LEU A 55 -2.76 -6.35 -0.66
N PRO A 56 -3.94 -6.24 -1.31
CA PRO A 56 -5.21 -6.40 -0.63
C PRO A 56 -5.37 -7.77 0.05
N LEU A 57 -4.81 -8.84 -0.54
CA LEU A 57 -4.81 -10.17 0.09
C LEU A 57 -3.90 -10.24 1.31
N VAL A 58 -2.75 -9.56 1.27
CA VAL A 58 -1.85 -9.48 2.43
C VAL A 58 -2.55 -8.77 3.59
N VAL A 59 -3.14 -7.62 3.34
CA VAL A 59 -3.87 -6.85 4.37
C VAL A 59 -5.05 -7.65 4.92
N TYR A 60 -5.88 -8.22 4.05
CA TYR A 60 -7.00 -9.07 4.44
C TYR A 60 -6.56 -10.31 5.21
N GLY A 61 -5.52 -11.00 4.74
CA GLY A 61 -5.01 -12.21 5.37
C GLY A 61 -4.45 -11.92 6.77
N LEU A 62 -3.67 -10.85 6.92
CA LEU A 62 -3.15 -10.42 8.21
C LEU A 62 -4.30 -10.07 9.18
N TRP A 63 -5.27 -9.28 8.71
CA TRP A 63 -6.48 -8.97 9.49
C TRP A 63 -7.22 -10.24 9.92
N ARG A 64 -7.39 -11.23 9.03
CA ARG A 64 -8.08 -12.49 9.31
C ARG A 64 -7.35 -13.33 10.35
N ILE A 65 -6.01 -13.42 10.26
CA ILE A 65 -5.17 -14.12 11.25
C ILE A 65 -5.33 -13.46 12.63
N TYR A 66 -5.25 -12.13 12.71
CA TYR A 66 -5.33 -11.42 13.98
C TYR A 66 -6.75 -11.31 14.57
N ARG A 67 -7.78 -11.68 13.81
CA ARG A 67 -9.15 -11.83 14.35
C ARG A 67 -9.36 -13.17 15.07
N GLN A 68 -8.48 -14.13 14.93
CA GLN A 68 -8.56 -15.37 15.69
C GLN A 68 -8.45 -15.05 17.18
N SER A 69 -9.47 -15.43 17.96
CA SER A 69 -9.50 -15.22 19.42
C SER A 69 -9.70 -16.54 20.12
N PRO A 70 -8.86 -16.89 21.10
CA PRO A 70 -9.07 -18.08 21.93
C PRO A 70 -10.23 -17.91 22.91
N ALA A 71 -10.60 -16.64 23.22
CA ALA A 71 -11.53 -16.31 24.29
C ALA A 71 -12.99 -16.73 24.00
N ASP A 72 -13.35 -16.96 22.73
CA ASP A 72 -14.76 -17.23 22.34
C ASP A 72 -15.09 -18.72 22.28
N GLY A 73 -14.21 -19.64 22.75
CA GLY A 73 -14.43 -21.08 22.66
C GLY A 73 -14.53 -21.62 21.22
N LYS A 74 -14.43 -20.75 20.22
CA LYS A 74 -14.49 -21.10 18.81
C LYS A 74 -13.16 -21.70 18.36
N LYS A 75 -13.22 -22.84 17.67
CA LYS A 75 -12.03 -23.41 17.03
C LYS A 75 -11.44 -22.40 16.05
N ALA A 76 -10.11 -22.26 16.06
CA ALA A 76 -9.41 -21.45 15.08
C ALA A 76 -9.78 -21.87 13.67
N GLU A 77 -10.06 -20.90 12.80
CA GLU A 77 -10.43 -21.17 11.41
C GLU A 77 -9.22 -21.78 10.66
N PRO A 78 -9.33 -23.05 10.15
CA PRO A 78 -8.16 -23.80 9.69
C PRO A 78 -7.41 -23.13 8.52
N TRP A 79 -8.13 -22.38 7.67
CA TRP A 79 -7.60 -21.73 6.47
C TRP A 79 -7.44 -20.21 6.61
N CYS A 80 -7.37 -19.69 7.85
CA CYS A 80 -7.24 -18.24 8.08
C CYS A 80 -5.93 -17.66 7.49
N TRP A 81 -4.88 -18.46 7.40
CA TRP A 81 -3.55 -18.12 6.91
C TRP A 81 -3.46 -18.06 5.37
N LEU A 82 -4.36 -18.73 4.65
CA LEU A 82 -4.27 -18.92 3.20
C LEU A 82 -4.26 -17.62 2.39
N PRO A 83 -5.14 -16.61 2.63
CA PRO A 83 -5.09 -15.35 1.88
C PRO A 83 -3.76 -14.62 2.04
N PHE A 84 -3.16 -14.67 3.24
CA PHE A 84 -1.87 -14.06 3.52
C PHE A 84 -0.74 -14.75 2.73
N ALA A 85 -0.71 -16.08 2.72
CA ALA A 85 0.25 -16.88 1.95
C ALA A 85 0.14 -16.62 0.44
N LEU A 86 -1.10 -16.61 -0.10
CA LEU A 86 -1.35 -16.31 -1.52
C LEU A 86 -0.94 -14.87 -1.87
N GLY A 87 -1.21 -13.91 -0.99
CA GLY A 87 -0.79 -12.53 -1.15
C GLY A 87 0.73 -12.41 -1.27
N PHE A 88 1.47 -13.01 -0.33
CA PHE A 88 2.94 -13.02 -0.36
C PHE A 88 3.52 -13.80 -1.54
N THR A 89 2.89 -14.91 -1.94
CA THR A 89 3.29 -15.65 -3.15
C THR A 89 3.18 -14.76 -4.38
N GLY A 90 2.07 -14.06 -4.54
CA GLY A 90 1.88 -13.13 -5.66
C GLY A 90 2.87 -11.95 -5.64
N LEU A 91 3.18 -11.41 -4.46
CA LEU A 91 4.20 -10.37 -4.30
C LEU A 91 5.58 -10.86 -4.71
N LEU A 92 6.03 -12.02 -4.20
CA LEU A 92 7.34 -12.60 -4.49
C LEU A 92 7.56 -12.83 -5.99
N GLN A 93 6.54 -13.33 -6.68
CA GLN A 93 6.62 -13.62 -8.12
C GLN A 93 6.48 -12.36 -8.99
N SER A 94 5.96 -11.27 -8.43
CA SER A 94 5.75 -10.03 -9.18
C SER A 94 6.87 -9.02 -8.99
N HIS A 95 7.22 -8.68 -7.72
CA HIS A 95 8.17 -7.61 -7.43
C HIS A 95 8.82 -7.77 -6.05
N LEU A 96 10.10 -8.11 -6.02
CA LEU A 96 10.85 -8.37 -4.78
C LEU A 96 10.86 -7.17 -3.83
N LEU A 97 11.03 -5.95 -4.35
CA LEU A 97 11.11 -4.76 -3.50
C LEU A 97 9.76 -4.40 -2.85
N THR A 98 8.65 -4.64 -3.54
CA THR A 98 7.32 -4.53 -2.92
C THR A 98 7.11 -5.62 -1.87
N THR A 99 7.67 -6.81 -2.10
CA THR A 99 7.66 -7.90 -1.09
C THR A 99 8.44 -7.49 0.15
N GLU A 100 9.61 -6.90 -0.01
CA GLU A 100 10.45 -6.36 1.08
C GLU A 100 9.68 -5.33 1.91
N LEU A 101 9.01 -4.38 1.26
CA LEU A 101 8.13 -3.42 1.94
C LEU A 101 6.99 -4.11 2.69
N ALA A 102 6.33 -5.10 2.08
CA ALA A 102 5.25 -5.84 2.73
C ALA A 102 5.76 -6.63 3.95
N VAL A 103 6.96 -7.23 3.88
CA VAL A 103 7.61 -7.87 5.02
C VAL A 103 7.91 -6.86 6.11
N PHE A 104 8.50 -5.71 5.77
CA PHE A 104 8.83 -4.64 6.72
C PHE A 104 7.58 -4.17 7.49
N PHE A 105 6.50 -3.80 6.79
CA PHE A 105 5.27 -3.35 7.43
C PHE A 105 4.56 -4.47 8.21
N THR A 106 4.63 -5.71 7.74
CA THR A 106 4.11 -6.87 8.49
C THR A 106 4.89 -7.09 9.77
N ALA A 107 6.22 -7.04 9.72
CA ALA A 107 7.08 -7.18 10.90
C ALA A 107 6.82 -6.06 11.91
N ALA A 108 6.74 -4.80 11.45
CA ALA A 108 6.39 -3.66 12.30
C ALA A 108 5.01 -3.85 12.97
N PHE A 109 4.03 -4.35 12.24
CA PHE A 109 2.72 -4.68 12.79
C PHE A 109 2.79 -5.82 13.83
N CYS A 110 3.55 -6.88 13.56
CA CYS A 110 3.76 -7.98 14.50
C CYS A 110 4.44 -7.50 15.79
N LEU A 111 5.39 -6.58 15.69
CA LEU A 111 6.06 -5.97 16.83
C LEU A 111 5.11 -5.08 17.64
N LEU A 112 4.30 -4.26 16.99
CA LEU A 112 3.28 -3.44 17.65
C LEU A 112 2.28 -4.30 18.42
N TYR A 113 1.94 -5.46 17.89
CA TYR A 113 1.03 -6.43 18.51
C TYR A 113 1.76 -7.63 19.12
N PHE A 114 2.97 -7.43 19.64
CA PHE A 114 3.85 -8.50 20.11
C PHE A 114 3.12 -9.55 20.97
N LYS A 115 2.43 -9.12 22.04
CA LYS A 115 1.70 -10.03 22.94
C LYS A 115 0.68 -10.91 22.19
N LYS A 116 -0.02 -10.35 21.19
CA LYS A 116 -1.01 -11.08 20.40
C LYS A 116 -0.36 -11.96 19.34
N THR A 117 0.74 -11.53 18.75
CA THR A 117 1.52 -12.29 17.77
C THR A 117 1.95 -13.64 18.31
N PHE A 118 2.39 -13.68 19.57
CA PHE A 118 2.86 -14.92 20.22
C PHE A 118 1.74 -15.76 20.85
N THR A 119 0.48 -15.52 20.52
CA THR A 119 -0.63 -16.39 20.95
C THR A 119 -0.75 -17.64 20.06
N ARG A 120 -1.26 -18.74 20.67
CA ARG A 120 -1.46 -20.02 19.96
C ARG A 120 -2.22 -19.96 18.63
N PRO A 121 -3.29 -19.13 18.45
CA PRO A 121 -3.98 -19.08 17.15
C PRO A 121 -3.21 -18.23 16.10
N VAL A 122 -2.43 -17.22 16.51
CA VAL A 122 -1.81 -16.25 15.59
C VAL A 122 -0.46 -16.74 15.09
N LEU A 123 0.46 -17.08 15.99
CA LEU A 123 1.82 -17.48 15.61
C LEU A 123 1.86 -18.69 14.67
N PRO A 124 1.17 -19.81 14.96
CA PRO A 124 1.15 -20.93 14.04
C PRO A 124 0.53 -20.60 12.67
N ALA A 125 -0.46 -19.70 12.63
CA ALA A 125 -1.05 -19.25 11.36
C ALA A 125 -0.05 -18.43 10.54
N LEU A 126 0.71 -17.52 11.17
CA LEU A 126 1.78 -16.78 10.51
C LEU A 126 2.90 -17.70 10.02
N CYS A 127 3.33 -18.67 10.84
CA CYS A 127 4.35 -19.65 10.45
C CYS A 127 3.88 -20.52 9.27
N LYS A 128 2.62 -21.00 9.29
CA LYS A 128 2.04 -21.73 8.16
C LYS A 128 1.99 -20.88 6.89
N ALA A 129 1.59 -19.61 7.01
CA ALA A 129 1.54 -18.71 5.86
C ALA A 129 2.94 -18.45 5.27
N ALA A 130 3.91 -18.17 6.12
CA ALA A 130 5.30 -17.97 5.71
C ALA A 130 5.90 -19.22 5.08
N GLY A 131 5.74 -20.38 5.73
CA GLY A 131 6.21 -21.66 5.22
C GLY A 131 5.58 -22.01 3.86
N ALA A 132 4.26 -21.83 3.73
CA ALA A 132 3.57 -22.06 2.45
C ALA A 132 4.08 -21.11 1.36
N ALA A 133 4.21 -19.80 1.66
CA ALA A 133 4.74 -18.83 0.70
C ALA A 133 6.18 -19.19 0.26
N ILE A 134 7.04 -19.65 1.17
CA ILE A 134 8.39 -20.11 0.83
C ILE A 134 8.32 -21.35 -0.06
N VAL A 135 7.61 -22.40 0.37
CA VAL A 135 7.55 -23.68 -0.35
C VAL A 135 6.98 -23.50 -1.77
N TRP A 136 5.91 -22.72 -1.92
CA TRP A 136 5.30 -22.47 -3.24
C TRP A 136 6.21 -21.68 -4.18
N ASN A 137 7.19 -20.97 -3.64
CA ASN A 137 8.11 -20.12 -4.42
C ASN A 137 9.53 -20.70 -4.51
N LEU A 138 9.82 -21.92 -4.01
CA LEU A 138 11.16 -22.51 -4.06
C LEU A 138 11.72 -22.56 -5.48
N TRP A 139 10.90 -22.90 -6.46
CA TRP A 139 11.27 -22.94 -7.86
C TRP A 139 11.80 -21.61 -8.42
N PHE A 140 11.35 -20.47 -7.85
CA PHE A 140 11.80 -19.14 -8.18
C PHE A 140 12.93 -18.67 -7.25
N MET A 141 12.78 -18.91 -5.95
CA MET A 141 13.72 -18.40 -4.93
C MET A 141 15.08 -19.10 -4.99
N VAL A 142 15.11 -20.42 -5.26
CA VAL A 142 16.37 -21.16 -5.30
C VAL A 142 17.29 -20.69 -6.43
N PRO A 143 16.85 -20.61 -7.70
CA PRO A 143 17.68 -20.03 -8.75
C PRO A 143 18.07 -18.56 -8.50
N LEU A 144 17.14 -17.76 -7.98
CA LEU A 144 17.41 -16.36 -7.65
C LEU A 144 18.56 -16.25 -6.63
N LEU A 145 18.48 -17.00 -5.52
CA LEU A 145 19.54 -17.02 -4.50
C LEU A 145 20.88 -17.51 -5.06
N GLN A 146 20.86 -18.51 -5.92
CA GLN A 146 22.05 -19.00 -6.59
C GLN A 146 22.70 -17.90 -7.44
N TYR A 147 21.95 -17.17 -8.26
CA TYR A 147 22.47 -16.04 -9.04
C TYR A 147 22.95 -14.88 -8.17
N MET A 148 22.28 -14.62 -7.04
CA MET A 148 22.74 -13.60 -6.09
C MET A 148 24.10 -13.97 -5.45
N VAL A 149 24.26 -15.23 -5.05
CA VAL A 149 25.53 -15.73 -4.46
C VAL A 149 26.65 -15.72 -5.50
N GLN A 150 26.37 -16.03 -6.76
CA GLN A 150 27.34 -15.96 -7.85
C GLN A 150 27.69 -14.52 -8.28
N GLY A 151 27.04 -13.50 -7.71
CA GLY A 151 27.31 -12.10 -8.05
C GLY A 151 26.83 -11.66 -9.45
N VAL A 152 26.03 -12.47 -10.11
CA VAL A 152 25.52 -12.18 -11.46
C VAL A 152 24.38 -11.13 -11.44
N CYS A 153 23.69 -10.99 -10.30
CA CYS A 153 22.61 -10.03 -10.17
C CYS A 153 23.12 -8.61 -9.91
N ARG A 154 22.85 -7.67 -10.82
CA ARG A 154 23.15 -6.23 -10.62
C ARG A 154 22.42 -5.59 -9.44
N ILE A 155 21.36 -6.24 -8.91
CA ILE A 155 20.58 -5.78 -7.75
C ILE A 155 21.43 -5.73 -6.46
N SER A 156 22.58 -6.40 -6.44
CA SER A 156 23.55 -6.33 -5.33
C SER A 156 24.41 -5.04 -5.31
N GLY A 157 24.12 -4.06 -6.17
CA GLY A 157 24.77 -2.76 -6.18
C GLY A 157 24.66 -2.04 -4.82
N LYS A 158 25.66 -1.23 -4.50
CA LYS A 158 25.65 -0.40 -3.30
C LYS A 158 24.68 0.77 -3.51
N TYR A 159 23.48 0.65 -2.98
CA TYR A 159 22.56 1.78 -2.84
C TYR A 159 22.80 2.42 -1.46
N ASP A 160 22.85 3.73 -1.41
CA ASP A 160 23.09 4.49 -0.19
C ASP A 160 21.90 5.43 0.12
N ALA A 161 22.07 6.23 1.18
CA ALA A 161 21.06 7.19 1.59
C ALA A 161 20.76 8.25 0.53
N ALA A 162 21.71 8.57 -0.34
CA ALA A 162 21.54 9.60 -1.37
C ALA A 162 20.43 9.19 -2.34
N TYR A 163 20.41 7.93 -2.81
CA TYR A 163 19.35 7.45 -3.73
C TYR A 163 17.96 7.59 -3.16
N LEU A 164 17.75 7.26 -1.87
CA LEU A 164 16.45 7.41 -1.23
C LEU A 164 16.10 8.88 -1.04
N TYR A 165 17.05 9.70 -0.62
CA TYR A 165 16.83 11.12 -0.44
C TYR A 165 16.51 11.83 -1.76
N ASP A 166 17.34 11.62 -2.80
CA ASP A 166 17.19 12.26 -4.11
C ASP A 166 15.88 11.84 -4.82
N SER A 167 15.38 10.64 -4.50
CA SER A 167 14.10 10.13 -5.01
C SER A 167 12.91 10.42 -4.09
N SER A 168 13.08 11.22 -3.05
CA SER A 168 12.01 11.58 -2.12
C SER A 168 11.01 12.53 -2.77
N VAL A 169 9.78 12.44 -2.32
CA VAL A 169 8.65 13.21 -2.86
C VAL A 169 8.38 14.42 -1.98
N TYR A 170 8.32 15.60 -2.56
CA TYR A 170 7.95 16.83 -1.84
C TYR A 170 6.50 16.79 -1.37
N LEU A 171 6.22 17.39 -0.23
CA LEU A 171 4.89 17.37 0.37
C LEU A 171 3.81 17.89 -0.57
N GLY A 172 4.08 18.97 -1.31
CA GLY A 172 3.17 19.52 -2.32
C GLY A 172 2.89 18.54 -3.47
N GLN A 173 3.90 17.82 -3.90
CA GLN A 173 3.79 16.81 -4.96
C GLN A 173 2.92 15.61 -4.54
N MET A 174 2.90 15.25 -3.25
CA MET A 174 2.06 14.15 -2.74
C MET A 174 0.57 14.34 -3.00
N PHE A 175 0.11 15.58 -3.08
CA PHE A 175 -1.31 15.93 -3.21
C PHE A 175 -1.66 16.48 -4.58
N LEU A 176 -0.71 16.46 -5.53
CA LEU A 176 -0.93 16.94 -6.88
C LEU A 176 -1.99 16.07 -7.57
N MET A 177 -3.03 16.72 -8.14
CA MET A 177 -4.13 16.03 -8.84
C MET A 177 -3.95 16.02 -10.36
N PHE A 178 -3.42 17.12 -10.91
CA PHE A 178 -3.30 17.36 -12.34
C PHE A 178 -1.84 17.63 -12.71
N GLY A 179 -0.98 16.67 -12.36
CA GLY A 179 0.43 16.75 -12.73
C GLY A 179 0.59 16.57 -14.23
N GLN A 180 1.05 17.63 -14.88
CA GLN A 180 1.64 17.47 -16.22
C GLN A 180 3.06 16.97 -16.01
N SER A 181 3.39 15.92 -16.71
CA SER A 181 4.73 15.60 -17.06
C SER A 181 5.48 14.49 -16.42
N SER A 182 6.55 14.46 -16.84
CA SER A 182 7.62 13.54 -17.04
C SER A 182 8.83 13.99 -16.25
N GLY A 183 9.30 13.39 -15.25
CA GLY A 183 10.60 13.60 -14.65
C GLY A 183 10.67 13.41 -13.16
N VAL A 184 11.83 13.04 -12.72
CA VAL A 184 12.18 13.04 -11.30
C VAL A 184 12.40 14.48 -10.88
N ALA A 185 11.74 14.93 -9.84
CA ALA A 185 11.95 16.24 -9.28
C ALA A 185 13.39 16.37 -8.77
N GLU A 186 14.22 17.05 -9.52
CA GLU A 186 15.61 17.34 -9.10
C GLU A 186 15.68 18.52 -8.12
N SER A 187 14.64 19.34 -8.06
CA SER A 187 14.55 20.47 -7.14
C SER A 187 13.10 20.79 -6.75
N ILE A 188 12.91 21.56 -5.69
CA ILE A 188 11.58 22.07 -5.28
C ILE A 188 10.88 22.82 -6.44
N GLN A 189 11.63 23.52 -7.27
CA GLN A 189 11.09 24.26 -8.42
C GLN A 189 10.66 23.34 -9.57
N SER A 190 11.40 22.26 -9.82
CA SER A 190 11.04 21.24 -10.83
C SER A 190 10.14 20.15 -10.26
N GLY A 191 10.04 20.02 -8.94
CA GLY A 191 9.28 18.97 -8.26
C GLY A 191 7.79 18.96 -8.58
N ILE A 192 7.19 20.11 -8.85
CA ILE A 192 5.79 20.24 -9.28
C ILE A 192 5.66 19.95 -10.78
N ALA A 193 6.69 20.27 -11.54
CA ALA A 193 6.77 20.07 -12.98
C ALA A 193 7.58 18.82 -13.38
N GLY A 194 7.84 17.94 -12.42
CA GLY A 194 8.67 16.74 -12.62
C GLY A 194 8.09 15.73 -13.61
N GLU A 195 8.95 14.87 -14.16
CA GLU A 195 8.59 13.92 -15.24
C GLU A 195 7.56 12.87 -14.83
N MET A 196 7.46 12.54 -13.57
CA MET A 196 6.55 11.51 -13.07
C MET A 196 5.67 12.06 -11.97
N PRO A 197 4.33 11.99 -12.11
CA PRO A 197 3.41 12.41 -11.06
C PRO A 197 3.41 11.41 -9.90
N GLN A 198 4.46 11.46 -9.07
CA GLN A 198 4.57 10.64 -7.86
C GLN A 198 3.66 11.23 -6.78
N THR A 199 2.40 10.84 -6.79
CA THR A 199 1.40 11.40 -5.88
C THR A 199 0.48 10.33 -5.29
N LEU A 200 0.06 10.53 -4.04
CA LEU A 200 -1.03 9.78 -3.40
C LEU A 200 -2.41 10.32 -3.82
N GLY A 201 -2.45 11.61 -4.19
CA GLY A 201 -3.66 12.30 -4.58
C GLY A 201 -4.53 12.76 -3.39
N LEU A 202 -5.40 13.74 -3.66
CA LEU A 202 -6.27 14.34 -2.63
C LEU A 202 -7.33 13.37 -2.10
N ALA A 203 -7.75 12.35 -2.86
CA ALA A 203 -8.75 11.39 -2.42
C ALA A 203 -8.31 10.64 -1.15
N LEU A 204 -7.06 10.20 -1.09
CA LEU A 204 -6.54 9.46 0.06
C LEU A 204 -6.32 10.38 1.27
N ALA A 205 -5.88 11.62 1.03
CA ALA A 205 -5.78 12.64 2.08
C ALA A 205 -7.15 13.00 2.66
N ALA A 206 -8.16 13.21 1.81
CA ALA A 206 -9.53 13.44 2.23
C ALA A 206 -10.11 12.24 3.00
N GLY A 207 -9.82 11.02 2.56
CA GLY A 207 -10.20 9.80 3.27
C GLY A 207 -9.61 9.71 4.66
N ALA A 208 -8.33 10.03 4.81
CA ALA A 208 -7.64 10.11 6.09
C ALA A 208 -8.25 11.21 6.99
N PHE A 209 -8.53 12.39 6.43
CA PHE A 209 -9.18 13.48 7.14
C PHE A 209 -10.59 13.10 7.60
N PHE A 210 -11.42 12.50 6.75
CA PHE A 210 -12.75 12.03 7.14
C PHE A 210 -12.67 10.97 8.23
N PHE A 211 -11.65 10.12 8.22
CA PHE A 211 -11.45 9.17 9.30
C PHE A 211 -11.07 9.84 10.62
N LEU A 212 -10.23 10.86 10.59
CA LEU A 212 -9.89 11.64 11.78
C LEU A 212 -11.15 12.30 12.36
N LEU A 213 -11.99 12.93 11.53
CA LEU A 213 -13.27 13.48 11.98
C LEU A 213 -14.17 12.40 12.60
N ALA A 214 -14.21 11.18 12.01
CA ALA A 214 -14.99 10.06 12.53
C ALA A 214 -14.52 9.61 13.91
N VAL A 215 -13.22 9.62 14.17
CA VAL A 215 -12.64 9.21 15.46
C VAL A 215 -12.79 10.31 16.53
N LEU A 216 -12.78 11.57 16.12
CA LEU A 216 -13.00 12.71 17.02
C LEU A 216 -14.45 12.81 17.48
N ASP A 217 -15.43 12.36 16.70
CA ASP A 217 -16.83 12.29 17.10
C ASP A 217 -17.10 10.99 17.91
N PRO A 218 -17.37 11.09 19.24
CA PRO A 218 -17.57 9.91 20.08
C PRO A 218 -18.76 9.04 19.65
N ALA A 219 -19.81 9.63 19.06
CA ALA A 219 -20.99 8.90 18.59
C ALA A 219 -20.63 8.05 17.35
N VAL A 220 -19.90 8.63 16.41
CA VAL A 220 -19.42 7.97 15.19
C VAL A 220 -18.39 6.89 15.54
N ARG A 221 -17.40 7.21 16.38
CA ARG A 221 -16.37 6.26 16.82
C ARG A 221 -16.94 5.01 17.48
N LYS A 222 -17.94 5.17 18.34
CA LYS A 222 -18.60 4.05 19.05
C LYS A 222 -19.45 3.17 18.14
N SER A 223 -19.82 3.63 16.95
CA SER A 223 -20.67 2.89 15.99
C SER A 223 -20.06 1.56 15.54
N SER A 224 -18.72 1.49 15.45
CA SER A 224 -17.97 0.27 15.13
C SER A 224 -16.56 0.32 15.70
N ARG A 225 -16.32 -0.34 16.83
CA ARG A 225 -15.00 -0.43 17.45
C ARG A 225 -13.96 -1.07 16.53
N ASP A 226 -14.38 -2.08 15.75
CA ASP A 226 -13.49 -2.75 14.78
C ASP A 226 -13.04 -1.78 13.68
N ALA A 227 -13.98 -1.05 13.05
CA ALA A 227 -13.64 -0.09 11.99
C ALA A 227 -12.77 1.06 12.53
N ALA A 228 -13.06 1.57 13.73
CA ALA A 228 -12.24 2.59 14.37
C ALA A 228 -10.80 2.10 14.61
N ARG A 229 -10.63 0.87 15.12
CA ARG A 229 -9.32 0.28 15.37
C ARG A 229 -8.54 0.00 14.09
N ILE A 230 -9.18 -0.61 13.08
CA ILE A 230 -8.56 -0.90 11.78
C ILE A 230 -8.14 0.41 11.12
N GLY A 231 -9.04 1.39 11.08
CA GLY A 231 -8.77 2.68 10.46
C GLY A 231 -7.62 3.43 11.16
N SER A 232 -7.55 3.41 12.51
CA SER A 232 -6.43 4.05 13.23
C SER A 232 -5.09 3.39 12.91
N LEU A 233 -5.07 2.05 12.81
CA LEU A 233 -3.86 1.32 12.44
C LEU A 233 -3.42 1.60 11.01
N THR A 234 -4.38 1.53 10.08
CA THR A 234 -4.07 1.75 8.66
C THR A 234 -3.75 3.21 8.37
N LEU A 235 -4.32 4.16 9.11
CA LEU A 235 -3.91 5.56 9.09
C LEU A 235 -2.47 5.71 9.58
N GLY A 236 -2.13 5.18 10.76
CA GLY A 236 -0.79 5.30 11.32
C GLY A 236 0.28 4.71 10.42
N PHE A 237 0.10 3.47 9.95
CA PHE A 237 1.04 2.83 9.03
C PHE A 237 1.04 3.48 7.64
N GLY A 238 -0.12 3.95 7.15
CA GLY A 238 -0.23 4.67 5.88
C GLY A 238 0.53 6.00 5.89
N LEU A 239 0.38 6.76 6.99
CA LEU A 239 1.14 8.01 7.19
C LEU A 239 2.63 7.76 7.40
N LEU A 240 3.01 6.69 8.12
CA LEU A 240 4.41 6.27 8.23
C LEU A 240 5.01 5.98 6.85
N ALA A 241 4.30 5.24 6.01
CA ALA A 241 4.75 4.94 4.66
C ALA A 241 4.84 6.21 3.80
N ALA A 242 3.85 7.12 3.88
CA ALA A 242 3.90 8.39 3.19
C ALA A 242 5.07 9.26 3.66
N TRP A 243 5.34 9.28 4.97
CA TRP A 243 6.50 9.98 5.53
C TRP A 243 7.82 9.40 5.04
N CYS A 244 7.97 8.06 4.98
CA CYS A 244 9.16 7.42 4.41
C CYS A 244 9.37 7.74 2.92
N ALA A 245 8.29 8.02 2.17
CA ALA A 245 8.39 8.45 0.78
C ALA A 245 8.76 9.93 0.62
N SER A 246 8.64 10.73 1.69
CA SER A 246 8.82 12.18 1.64
C SER A 246 10.26 12.61 1.89
N ASP A 247 10.56 13.83 1.46
CA ASP A 247 11.80 14.55 1.77
C ASP A 247 11.93 14.91 3.27
N LEU A 248 10.84 14.80 4.04
CA LEU A 248 10.85 14.95 5.49
C LEU A 248 11.46 13.75 6.23
N CYS A 249 11.64 12.60 5.54
CA CYS A 249 12.26 11.45 6.14
C CYS A 249 13.79 11.63 6.21
N PRO A 250 14.39 11.58 7.41
CA PRO A 250 15.83 11.87 7.58
C PRO A 250 16.69 10.66 7.16
N TRP A 251 16.65 10.25 5.90
CA TRP A 251 17.38 9.09 5.38
C TRP A 251 18.86 9.08 5.73
N TYR A 252 19.54 10.23 5.62
CA TYR A 252 20.96 10.34 5.97
C TYR A 252 21.24 10.06 7.46
N ALA A 253 20.36 10.55 8.35
CA ALA A 253 20.50 10.30 9.79
C ALA A 253 20.23 8.83 10.12
N LEU A 254 19.22 8.21 9.48
CA LEU A 254 18.89 6.81 9.66
C LEU A 254 20.02 5.88 9.23
N PHE A 255 20.71 6.19 8.12
CA PHE A 255 21.83 5.39 7.63
C PHE A 255 23.10 5.54 8.50
N ARG A 256 23.25 6.65 9.24
CA ARG A 256 24.35 6.88 10.18
C ARG A 256 24.09 6.28 11.57
N CYS A 257 22.86 5.99 11.91
CA CYS A 257 22.48 5.46 13.21
C CYS A 257 22.89 3.99 13.32
N GLU A 258 23.89 3.66 14.15
CA GLU A 258 24.43 2.30 14.30
C GLU A 258 23.35 1.24 14.59
N PRO A 259 22.42 1.41 15.55
CA PRO A 259 21.39 0.42 15.81
C PRO A 259 20.44 0.17 14.62
N LEU A 260 20.30 1.14 13.72
CA LEU A 260 19.42 1.08 12.55
C LEU A 260 20.17 0.76 11.26
N GLN A 261 21.49 0.61 11.31
CA GLN A 261 22.31 0.44 10.11
C GLN A 261 21.94 -0.80 9.27
N ALA A 262 21.62 -1.92 9.92
CA ALA A 262 21.17 -3.13 9.23
C ALA A 262 19.84 -2.91 8.49
N LEU A 263 18.88 -2.25 9.16
CA LEU A 263 17.59 -1.89 8.57
C LEU A 263 17.76 -0.87 7.43
N SER A 264 18.60 0.15 7.64
CA SER A 264 18.89 1.16 6.63
C SER A 264 19.53 0.57 5.39
N LYS A 265 20.50 -0.34 5.53
CA LYS A 265 21.12 -1.06 4.40
C LYS A 265 20.12 -1.91 3.63
N THR A 266 19.13 -2.51 4.33
CA THR A 266 18.04 -3.27 3.70
C THR A 266 17.13 -2.34 2.94
N LEU A 267 16.62 -1.28 3.58
CA LEU A 267 15.74 -0.30 2.95
C LEU A 267 16.43 0.48 1.81
N GLY A 268 17.74 0.71 1.87
CA GLY A 268 18.49 1.33 0.78
C GLY A 268 18.41 0.57 -0.55
N LYS A 269 18.19 -0.75 -0.51
CA LYS A 269 17.98 -1.57 -1.71
C LYS A 269 16.69 -1.24 -2.46
N LEU A 270 15.75 -0.54 -1.82
CA LEU A 270 14.51 -0.09 -2.45
C LEU A 270 14.74 0.89 -3.60
N GLN A 271 15.92 1.48 -3.71
CA GLN A 271 16.34 2.41 -4.76
C GLN A 271 15.60 3.76 -4.76
N PHE A 272 14.30 3.76 -4.57
CA PHE A 272 13.44 4.95 -4.68
C PHE A 272 12.50 5.06 -3.49
N ALA A 273 12.50 6.22 -2.83
CA ALA A 273 11.64 6.50 -1.68
C ALA A 273 10.14 6.48 -2.04
N TRP A 274 9.76 6.90 -3.23
CA TRP A 274 8.35 6.88 -3.66
C TRP A 274 7.71 5.48 -3.67
N ARG A 275 8.50 4.38 -3.64
CA ARG A 275 7.96 3.00 -3.54
C ARG A 275 7.17 2.76 -2.26
N PHE A 276 7.42 3.54 -1.22
CA PHE A 276 6.60 3.53 0.00
C PHE A 276 5.15 3.97 -0.26
N PHE A 277 4.84 4.62 -1.38
CA PHE A 277 3.46 4.89 -1.77
C PHE A 277 2.67 3.63 -2.11
N THR A 278 3.33 2.54 -2.46
CA THR A 278 2.67 1.26 -2.70
C THR A 278 1.90 0.77 -1.46
N PRO A 279 2.52 0.55 -0.27
CA PRO A 279 1.78 0.23 0.95
C PRO A 279 0.93 1.39 1.45
N ALA A 280 1.38 2.66 1.33
CA ALA A 280 0.61 3.82 1.74
C ALA A 280 -0.76 3.87 1.07
N THR A 281 -0.81 3.68 -0.25
CA THR A 281 -2.06 3.68 -1.03
C THR A 281 -3.05 2.65 -0.49
N MET A 282 -2.63 1.40 -0.31
CA MET A 282 -3.53 0.35 0.19
C MET A 282 -4.03 0.64 1.60
N LEU A 283 -3.14 1.06 2.50
CA LEU A 283 -3.47 1.33 3.89
C LEU A 283 -4.42 2.53 4.03
N LEU A 284 -4.17 3.61 3.28
CA LEU A 284 -5.04 4.79 3.29
C LEU A 284 -6.40 4.53 2.63
N VAL A 285 -6.48 3.64 1.62
CA VAL A 285 -7.76 3.17 1.08
C VAL A 285 -8.56 2.43 2.15
N VAL A 286 -7.96 1.53 2.91
CA VAL A 286 -8.64 0.85 4.03
C VAL A 286 -9.10 1.86 5.07
N CYS A 287 -8.28 2.85 5.40
CA CYS A 287 -8.64 3.94 6.31
C CYS A 287 -9.86 4.72 5.82
N ALA A 288 -9.89 5.12 4.55
CA ALA A 288 -11.01 5.83 3.92
C ALA A 288 -12.31 4.99 3.97
N CYS A 289 -12.23 3.68 3.69
CA CYS A 289 -13.35 2.77 3.83
C CYS A 289 -13.86 2.70 5.28
N CYS A 290 -12.95 2.69 6.27
CA CYS A 290 -13.32 2.72 7.68
C CYS A 290 -14.10 4.00 8.04
N ALA A 291 -13.71 5.17 7.51
CA ALA A 291 -14.44 6.42 7.72
C ALA A 291 -15.90 6.28 7.27
N VAL A 292 -16.11 5.83 6.04
CA VAL A 292 -17.46 5.67 5.47
C VAL A 292 -18.28 4.63 6.27
N VAL A 293 -17.66 3.51 6.67
CA VAL A 293 -18.33 2.48 7.49
C VAL A 293 -18.77 3.01 8.86
N LEU A 294 -17.94 3.86 9.49
CA LEU A 294 -18.25 4.48 10.78
C LEU A 294 -19.44 5.45 10.65
N TYR A 295 -19.38 6.36 9.67
CA TYR A 295 -20.46 7.35 9.46
C TYR A 295 -21.77 6.72 9.03
N ARG A 296 -21.72 5.66 8.21
CA ARG A 296 -22.95 5.02 7.65
C ARG A 296 -23.97 4.60 8.70
N LYS A 297 -23.49 4.24 9.91
CA LYS A 297 -24.38 3.78 10.99
C LYS A 297 -25.04 4.92 11.77
N VAL A 298 -24.43 6.10 11.78
CA VAL A 298 -24.88 7.23 12.60
C VAL A 298 -25.42 8.38 11.74
N ARG A 299 -24.76 8.64 10.62
CA ARG A 299 -25.08 9.73 9.69
C ARG A 299 -24.98 9.23 8.24
N PRO A 300 -25.96 8.45 7.77
CA PRO A 300 -25.91 7.79 6.46
C PRO A 300 -25.75 8.78 5.29
N GLU A 301 -26.36 9.96 5.36
CA GLU A 301 -26.24 10.98 4.30
C GLU A 301 -24.83 11.57 4.25
N ALA A 302 -24.19 11.81 5.39
CA ALA A 302 -22.79 12.22 5.42
C ALA A 302 -21.88 11.13 4.83
N ALA A 303 -22.14 9.86 5.12
CA ALA A 303 -21.38 8.75 4.54
C ALA A 303 -21.51 8.68 3.02
N LYS A 304 -22.72 8.93 2.48
CA LYS A 304 -22.95 8.99 1.02
C LYS A 304 -22.20 10.16 0.39
N ALA A 305 -22.31 11.35 1.00
CA ALA A 305 -21.60 12.55 0.53
C ALA A 305 -20.07 12.35 0.54
N MET A 306 -19.52 11.78 1.61
CA MET A 306 -18.09 11.43 1.70
C MET A 306 -17.68 10.43 0.60
N ALA A 307 -18.47 9.38 0.39
CA ALA A 307 -18.18 8.40 -0.65
C ALA A 307 -18.21 9.03 -2.05
N ALA A 308 -19.20 9.89 -2.33
CA ALA A 308 -19.29 10.63 -3.59
C ALA A 308 -18.10 11.58 -3.79
N ALA A 309 -17.70 12.32 -2.75
CA ALA A 309 -16.55 13.22 -2.78
C ALA A 309 -15.25 12.43 -3.04
N LEU A 310 -15.03 11.32 -2.35
CA LEU A 310 -13.87 10.46 -2.55
C LEU A 310 -13.82 9.87 -3.97
N LEU A 311 -14.97 9.44 -4.52
CA LEU A 311 -15.04 8.96 -5.89
C LEU A 311 -14.74 10.07 -6.90
N ALA A 312 -15.28 11.27 -6.72
CA ALA A 312 -15.00 12.41 -7.61
C ALA A 312 -13.51 12.77 -7.57
N LEU A 313 -12.93 12.89 -6.35
CA LEU A 313 -11.50 13.18 -6.17
C LEU A 313 -10.58 12.08 -6.71
N THR A 314 -11.10 10.89 -6.98
CA THR A 314 -10.34 9.78 -7.57
C THR A 314 -10.54 9.72 -9.09
N ILE A 315 -11.78 9.76 -9.56
CA ILE A 315 -12.14 9.53 -10.97
C ILE A 315 -11.67 10.70 -11.85
N ILE A 316 -11.85 11.95 -11.37
CA ILE A 316 -11.51 13.13 -12.16
C ILE A 316 -10.00 13.18 -12.48
N PRO A 317 -9.08 13.12 -11.48
CA PRO A 317 -7.66 13.16 -11.79
C PRO A 317 -7.16 11.89 -12.47
N ALA A 318 -7.76 10.73 -12.20
CA ALA A 318 -7.45 9.49 -12.92
C ALA A 318 -7.80 9.59 -14.41
N GLY A 319 -8.99 10.13 -14.72
CA GLY A 319 -9.42 10.40 -16.08
C GLY A 319 -8.51 11.40 -16.79
N TYR A 320 -8.12 12.47 -16.10
CA TYR A 320 -7.18 13.46 -16.62
C TYR A 320 -5.82 12.82 -16.95
N LEU A 321 -5.23 12.05 -16.02
CA LEU A 321 -3.95 11.38 -16.26
C LEU A 321 -4.00 10.42 -17.46
N MET A 322 -5.06 9.63 -17.55
CA MET A 322 -5.23 8.70 -18.67
C MET A 322 -5.41 9.44 -19.99
N TYR A 323 -6.22 10.50 -20.01
CA TYR A 323 -6.41 11.34 -21.20
C TYR A 323 -5.09 11.98 -21.65
N ASP A 324 -4.36 12.62 -20.71
CA ASP A 324 -3.07 13.26 -21.00
C ASP A 324 -2.07 12.26 -21.62
N LYS A 325 -1.97 11.05 -21.08
CA LYS A 325 -1.05 10.04 -21.62
C LYS A 325 -1.50 9.40 -22.91
N CYS A 326 -2.81 9.28 -23.16
CA CYS A 326 -3.33 8.75 -24.42
C CYS A 326 -3.28 9.77 -25.56
N THR A 327 -3.25 11.07 -25.26
CA THR A 327 -3.23 12.15 -26.26
C THR A 327 -1.85 12.76 -26.47
N ALA A 328 -0.84 12.35 -25.69
CA ALA A 328 0.54 12.79 -25.87
C ALA A 328 1.01 12.50 -27.30
N SER A 329 1.66 13.48 -27.94
CA SER A 329 2.10 13.39 -29.35
C SER A 329 2.97 12.16 -29.64
N GLU A 330 3.76 11.72 -28.69
CA GLU A 330 4.58 10.51 -28.80
C GLU A 330 3.74 9.22 -28.87
N ALA A 331 2.63 9.13 -28.12
CA ALA A 331 1.75 7.97 -28.17
C ALA A 331 1.04 7.84 -29.52
N VAL A 332 0.68 8.96 -30.15
CA VAL A 332 0.04 9.00 -31.49
C VAL A 332 1.01 8.55 -32.58
N THR A 333 2.30 8.87 -32.46
CA THR A 333 3.33 8.50 -33.43
C THR A 333 3.60 6.99 -33.46
N TYR A 334 3.43 6.27 -32.34
CA TYR A 334 3.59 4.81 -32.30
C TYR A 334 2.35 4.03 -32.80
N MET A 335 1.20 4.68 -32.91
CA MET A 335 -0.05 4.04 -33.39
C MET A 335 -0.37 4.34 -34.87
N SER A 336 0.35 5.26 -35.46
CA SER A 336 0.28 5.59 -36.93
C SER A 336 1.36 4.86 -37.72
#